data_3b365c664681445bbf459d61b16233be
#
_entry.id   3b365c664681445bbf459d61b16233be
#
_cell.length_a   1.000
_cell.length_b   1.000
_cell.length_c   1.000
_cell.angle_alpha   90.00
_cell.angle_beta   90.00
_cell.angle_gamma   90.00
#
_symmetry.space_group_name_H-M   'P 1'
#
loop_
_entity.id
_entity.type
_entity.pdbx_description
1 polymer ?
#
loop_
_entity_poly.entity_id
_entity_poly.type
_entity_poly.pdbx_seq_one_letter_code
_entity_poly.pdbx_strand_id
1 'polypeptide(L)'
;MRGYGDSSAPEGVNNYTYLHIVGDLIGLLDALEVDKVFVVGHDWGATIAWQMTIFRPDRVIALANLSVYYTPRNPKGSFVTLMREHVGDDHYFVKFQLPGEAEARIEQVTYDGFFRHVFSNKFTPLLPDWSKAFEEKGPLPESTSEEDLAHYVSEFQKHGFTPALNYYRAFDLSWELTAAWMNCKVLVPTIFMIGDQDLVYHFPNAQQDIQRMAEHFPLLKEITIVEGANHFLQVERPDIVNDHILKSFKNFLAKL
;
A
#
# COMPACT_ATOMS: atom_id res chain seq x y z
N MET A 1 -5.77 3.43 10.19
CA MET A 1 -4.49 2.70 10.44
C MET A 1 -3.65 3.56 11.37
N ARG A 2 -2.85 2.93 12.29
CA ARG A 2 -1.97 3.71 13.21
C ARG A 2 -1.10 4.68 12.42
N GLY A 3 -0.87 5.87 13.01
CA GLY A 3 -0.07 6.92 12.37
C GLY A 3 -0.81 7.82 11.38
N TYR A 4 -2.09 7.57 11.12
CA TYR A 4 -2.89 8.36 10.18
C TYR A 4 -4.17 8.88 10.81
N GLY A 5 -4.56 10.09 10.42
CA GLY A 5 -5.80 10.73 10.82
C GLY A 5 -5.95 10.84 12.34
N ASP A 6 -7.08 10.40 12.88
CA ASP A 6 -7.36 10.42 14.31
C ASP A 6 -6.86 9.18 15.06
N SER A 7 -6.24 8.22 14.34
CA SER A 7 -5.63 7.05 14.99
C SER A 7 -4.34 7.45 15.73
N SER A 8 -4.00 6.70 16.77
CA SER A 8 -2.74 6.94 17.51
C SER A 8 -1.51 6.75 16.60
N ALA A 9 -0.46 7.51 16.89
CA ALA A 9 0.82 7.46 16.20
C ALA A 9 1.94 7.07 17.21
N PRO A 10 2.08 5.77 17.56
CA PRO A 10 3.08 5.35 18.52
C PRO A 10 4.50 5.64 18.02
N GLU A 11 5.38 6.03 18.92
CA GLU A 11 6.78 6.29 18.59
C GLU A 11 7.54 4.99 18.25
N GLY A 12 8.57 5.13 17.42
CA GLY A 12 9.50 4.05 17.09
C GLY A 12 9.03 3.15 15.94
N VAL A 13 9.97 2.81 15.07
CA VAL A 13 9.77 2.01 13.85
C VAL A 13 9.17 0.64 14.16
N ASN A 14 9.60 0.02 15.27
CA ASN A 14 9.17 -1.32 15.66
C ASN A 14 7.66 -1.46 15.86
N ASN A 15 6.97 -0.36 16.10
CA ASN A 15 5.52 -0.35 16.26
C ASN A 15 4.74 -0.38 14.93
N TYR A 16 5.44 -0.37 13.78
CA TYR A 16 4.84 -0.31 12.44
C TYR A 16 5.05 -1.59 11.62
N THR A 17 5.38 -2.70 12.26
CA THR A 17 5.48 -3.99 11.57
C THR A 17 4.12 -4.49 11.10
N TYR A 18 4.12 -5.36 10.09
CA TYR A 18 2.89 -6.00 9.60
C TYR A 18 2.07 -6.66 10.71
N LEU A 19 2.74 -7.32 11.67
CA LEU A 19 2.06 -7.97 12.79
C LEU A 19 1.34 -6.98 13.69
N HIS A 20 1.95 -5.81 13.98
CA HIS A 20 1.31 -4.77 14.79
C HIS A 20 0.07 -4.20 14.09
N ILE A 21 0.17 -3.90 12.80
CA ILE A 21 -0.92 -3.27 12.05
C ILE A 21 -2.07 -4.26 11.84
N VAL A 22 -1.77 -5.52 11.49
CA VAL A 22 -2.80 -6.57 11.42
C VAL A 22 -3.41 -6.80 12.80
N GLY A 23 -2.62 -6.76 13.87
CA GLY A 23 -3.10 -6.83 15.25
C GLY A 23 -4.13 -5.75 15.58
N ASP A 24 -3.89 -4.49 15.14
CA ASP A 24 -4.87 -3.39 15.29
C ASP A 24 -6.19 -3.70 14.58
N LEU A 25 -6.11 -4.21 13.35
CA LEU A 25 -7.31 -4.54 12.56
C LEU A 25 -8.12 -5.66 13.23
N ILE A 26 -7.44 -6.68 13.77
CA ILE A 26 -8.11 -7.75 14.51
C ILE A 26 -8.72 -7.21 15.80
N GLY A 27 -7.97 -6.40 16.57
CA GLY A 27 -8.51 -5.73 17.77
C GLY A 27 -9.72 -4.85 17.49
N LEU A 28 -9.74 -4.16 16.33
CA LEU A 28 -10.91 -3.40 15.87
C LEU A 28 -12.11 -4.31 15.61
N LEU A 29 -11.92 -5.44 14.92
CA LEU A 29 -12.99 -6.40 14.66
C LEU A 29 -13.53 -6.99 15.96
N ASP A 30 -12.66 -7.30 16.90
CA ASP A 30 -13.05 -7.83 18.21
C ASP A 30 -13.85 -6.81 19.02
N ALA A 31 -13.42 -5.54 19.01
CA ALA A 31 -14.12 -4.44 19.68
C ALA A 31 -15.50 -4.13 19.06
N LEU A 32 -15.68 -4.41 17.76
CA LEU A 32 -16.95 -4.27 17.05
C LEU A 32 -17.79 -5.54 17.09
N GLU A 33 -17.31 -6.60 17.74
CA GLU A 33 -17.97 -7.93 17.80
C GLU A 33 -18.25 -8.52 16.41
N VAL A 34 -17.35 -8.22 15.42
CA VAL A 34 -17.47 -8.71 14.04
C VAL A 34 -16.52 -9.88 13.85
N ASP A 35 -17.07 -11.05 13.51
CA ASP A 35 -16.29 -12.27 13.31
C ASP A 35 -15.45 -12.21 12.03
N LYS A 36 -16.08 -11.89 10.90
CA LYS A 36 -15.44 -11.86 9.57
C LYS A 36 -15.87 -10.66 8.75
N VAL A 37 -14.97 -10.19 7.89
CA VAL A 37 -15.19 -9.03 7.02
C VAL A 37 -14.78 -9.29 5.57
N PHE A 38 -15.34 -8.50 4.66
CA PHE A 38 -14.72 -8.21 3.38
C PHE A 38 -13.63 -7.17 3.59
N VAL A 39 -12.46 -7.38 2.98
CA VAL A 39 -11.33 -6.46 3.07
C VAL A 39 -11.11 -5.81 1.72
N VAL A 40 -10.96 -4.49 1.71
CA VAL A 40 -10.50 -3.73 0.55
C VAL A 40 -9.25 -2.99 0.95
N GLY A 41 -8.16 -3.15 0.21
CA GLY A 41 -6.89 -2.48 0.46
C GLY A 41 -6.37 -1.74 -0.76
N HIS A 42 -5.71 -0.60 -0.54
CA HIS A 42 -5.00 0.18 -1.55
C HIS A 42 -3.64 0.61 -0.99
N ASP A 43 -2.60 0.59 -1.81
CA ASP A 43 -1.23 1.01 -1.46
C ASP A 43 -0.69 0.27 -0.20
N TRP A 44 -0.29 0.96 0.85
CA TRP A 44 0.06 0.34 2.13
C TRP A 44 -1.10 -0.46 2.73
N GLY A 45 -2.33 0.01 2.53
CA GLY A 45 -3.53 -0.75 2.92
C GLY A 45 -3.64 -2.07 2.17
N ALA A 46 -3.24 -2.13 0.89
CA ALA A 46 -3.18 -3.39 0.14
C ALA A 46 -2.09 -4.33 0.69
N THR A 47 -0.91 -3.80 0.99
CA THR A 47 0.16 -4.58 1.65
C THR A 47 -0.34 -5.21 2.95
N ILE A 48 -1.00 -4.43 3.80
CA ILE A 48 -1.56 -4.93 5.07
C ILE A 48 -2.71 -5.91 4.86
N ALA A 49 -3.57 -5.68 3.86
CA ALA A 49 -4.66 -6.59 3.53
C ALA A 49 -4.16 -7.96 3.05
N TRP A 50 -3.07 -8.02 2.25
CA TRP A 50 -2.39 -9.27 1.95
C TRP A 50 -1.90 -9.97 3.23
N GLN A 51 -1.25 -9.26 4.14
CA GLN A 51 -0.76 -9.84 5.39
C GLN A 51 -1.90 -10.29 6.31
N MET A 52 -3.02 -9.57 6.34
CA MET A 52 -4.19 -9.98 7.12
C MET A 52 -4.76 -11.32 6.62
N THR A 53 -4.81 -11.54 5.31
CA THR A 53 -5.26 -12.83 4.75
C THR A 53 -4.27 -13.98 5.01
N ILE A 54 -3.00 -13.66 5.22
CA ILE A 54 -1.95 -14.63 5.54
C ILE A 54 -1.99 -15.00 7.03
N PHE A 55 -2.06 -13.99 7.91
CA PHE A 55 -1.97 -14.22 9.37
C PHE A 55 -3.30 -14.63 9.98
N ARG A 56 -4.41 -14.11 9.45
CA ARG A 56 -5.76 -14.30 9.98
C ARG A 56 -6.80 -14.55 8.87
N PRO A 57 -6.60 -15.60 8.04
CA PRO A 57 -7.56 -15.97 7.00
C PRO A 57 -8.95 -16.31 7.57
N ASP A 58 -9.00 -16.72 8.84
CA ASP A 58 -10.22 -16.97 9.60
C ASP A 58 -11.11 -15.74 9.77
N ARG A 59 -10.55 -14.52 9.68
CA ARG A 59 -11.24 -13.24 9.86
C ARG A 59 -11.62 -12.56 8.53
N VAL A 60 -11.31 -13.17 7.39
CA VAL A 60 -11.55 -12.57 6.06
C VAL A 60 -12.50 -13.43 5.23
N ILE A 61 -13.60 -12.84 4.77
CA ILE A 61 -14.56 -13.48 3.86
C ILE A 61 -14.00 -13.49 2.44
N ALA A 62 -13.57 -12.32 1.96
CA ALA A 62 -12.90 -12.14 0.69
C ALA A 62 -12.08 -10.85 0.68
N LEU A 63 -11.13 -10.77 -0.25
CA LEU A 63 -10.21 -9.65 -0.43
C LEU A 63 -10.39 -9.02 -1.82
N ALA A 64 -10.44 -7.69 -1.85
CA ALA A 64 -10.23 -6.90 -3.05
C ALA A 64 -9.02 -5.99 -2.85
N ASN A 65 -7.93 -6.21 -3.56
CA ASN A 65 -6.73 -5.40 -3.43
C ASN A 65 -6.45 -4.56 -4.67
N LEU A 66 -6.03 -3.33 -4.42
CA LEU A 66 -5.84 -2.29 -5.43
C LEU A 66 -4.38 -1.84 -5.46
N SER A 67 -3.83 -1.67 -6.66
CA SER A 67 -2.54 -1.09 -6.96
C SER A 67 -1.34 -1.95 -6.55
N VAL A 68 -1.20 -2.35 -5.31
CA VAL A 68 -0.03 -3.09 -4.83
C VAL A 68 -0.30 -4.60 -4.86
N TYR A 69 0.40 -5.29 -5.79
CA TYR A 69 0.31 -6.75 -5.93
C TYR A 69 1.03 -7.48 -4.80
N TYR A 70 0.67 -8.74 -4.61
CA TYR A 70 1.33 -9.57 -3.61
C TYR A 70 2.77 -9.90 -4.01
N THR A 71 3.70 -9.57 -3.13
CA THR A 71 5.09 -9.98 -3.26
C THR A 71 5.41 -11.01 -2.17
N PRO A 72 5.71 -12.27 -2.53
CA PRO A 72 6.05 -13.29 -1.55
C PRO A 72 7.36 -12.94 -0.82
N ARG A 73 7.47 -13.37 0.43
CA ARG A 73 8.71 -13.22 1.20
C ARG A 73 9.87 -13.87 0.46
N ASN A 74 10.88 -13.08 0.12
CA ASN A 74 12.08 -13.57 -0.55
C ASN A 74 13.10 -14.06 0.52
N PRO A 75 13.61 -15.31 0.44
CA PRO A 75 14.58 -15.81 1.41
C PRO A 75 15.97 -15.13 1.34
N LYS A 76 16.26 -14.43 0.22
CA LYS A 76 17.54 -13.75 0.01
C LYS A 76 17.66 -12.41 0.74
N GLY A 77 16.53 -11.77 1.08
CA GLY A 77 16.53 -10.49 1.75
C GLY A 77 15.15 -9.83 1.76
N SER A 78 15.04 -8.75 2.51
CA SER A 78 13.86 -7.89 2.52
C SER A 78 13.68 -7.16 1.18
N PHE A 79 12.50 -6.59 0.98
CA PHE A 79 12.23 -5.77 -0.21
C PHE A 79 13.22 -4.61 -0.35
N VAL A 80 13.55 -3.93 0.76
CA VAL A 80 14.52 -2.82 0.78
C VAL A 80 15.93 -3.28 0.39
N THR A 81 16.38 -4.42 0.93
CA THR A 81 17.68 -5.01 0.58
C THR A 81 17.75 -5.32 -0.91
N LEU A 82 16.71 -5.98 -1.44
CA LEU A 82 16.66 -6.36 -2.85
C LEU A 82 16.56 -5.15 -3.78
N MET A 83 15.78 -4.12 -3.40
CA MET A 83 15.71 -2.87 -4.15
C MET A 83 17.08 -2.19 -4.21
N ARG A 84 17.79 -2.09 -3.08
CA ARG A 84 19.15 -1.51 -3.05
C ARG A 84 20.11 -2.27 -3.97
N GLU A 85 20.05 -3.59 -3.97
CA GLU A 85 20.91 -4.43 -4.82
C GLU A 85 20.61 -4.28 -6.31
N HIS A 86 19.33 -4.15 -6.69
CA HIS A 86 18.93 -4.17 -8.10
C HIS A 86 18.83 -2.78 -8.74
N VAL A 87 18.42 -1.78 -7.97
CA VAL A 87 18.11 -0.44 -8.47
C VAL A 87 19.03 0.64 -7.88
N GLY A 88 19.71 0.32 -6.77
CA GLY A 88 20.62 1.24 -6.08
C GLY A 88 19.96 2.07 -5.00
N ASP A 89 20.76 2.97 -4.42
CA ASP A 89 20.35 3.82 -3.28
C ASP A 89 19.36 4.93 -3.65
N ASP A 90 19.18 5.19 -4.94
CA ASP A 90 18.30 6.27 -5.42
C ASP A 90 16.81 5.92 -5.43
N HIS A 91 16.45 4.67 -5.20
CA HIS A 91 15.05 4.28 -5.10
C HIS A 91 14.40 4.85 -3.83
N TYR A 92 13.17 5.38 -3.93
CA TYR A 92 12.51 6.05 -2.79
C TYR A 92 12.34 5.14 -1.57
N PHE A 93 12.10 3.83 -1.74
CA PHE A 93 12.07 2.88 -0.62
C PHE A 93 13.37 2.87 0.19
N VAL A 94 14.51 3.04 -0.49
CA VAL A 94 15.83 3.10 0.15
C VAL A 94 16.05 4.46 0.79
N LYS A 95 15.70 5.55 0.10
CA LYS A 95 15.78 6.92 0.64
C LYS A 95 14.92 7.09 1.91
N PHE A 96 13.73 6.51 1.94
CA PHE A 96 12.83 6.60 3.09
C PHE A 96 13.30 5.84 4.33
N GLN A 97 14.34 4.99 4.20
CA GLN A 97 14.94 4.33 5.36
C GLN A 97 15.70 5.30 6.29
N LEU A 98 16.17 6.43 5.77
CA LEU A 98 16.98 7.39 6.51
C LEU A 98 16.10 8.27 7.41
N PRO A 99 16.22 8.16 8.76
CA PRO A 99 15.35 8.92 9.65
C PRO A 99 15.59 10.43 9.51
N GLY A 100 14.52 11.20 9.41
CA GLY A 100 14.53 12.66 9.36
C GLY A 100 14.81 13.26 7.98
N GLU A 101 15.39 12.53 7.03
CA GLU A 101 15.75 13.10 5.72
C GLU A 101 14.52 13.36 4.86
N ALA A 102 13.63 12.38 4.72
CA ALA A 102 12.41 12.53 3.95
C ALA A 102 11.48 13.56 4.60
N GLU A 103 11.36 13.54 5.93
CA GLU A 103 10.60 14.51 6.70
C GLU A 103 11.08 15.94 6.43
N ALA A 104 12.38 16.19 6.58
CA ALA A 104 12.96 17.51 6.35
C ALA A 104 12.77 17.99 4.90
N ARG A 105 12.85 17.07 3.94
CA ARG A 105 12.65 17.41 2.53
C ARG A 105 11.18 17.75 2.23
N ILE A 106 10.24 17.00 2.77
CA ILE A 106 8.80 17.28 2.63
C ILE A 106 8.44 18.63 3.28
N GLU A 107 9.01 18.93 4.44
CA GLU A 107 8.82 20.23 5.11
C GLU A 107 9.32 21.40 4.24
N GLN A 108 10.47 21.27 3.57
CA GLN A 108 11.00 22.30 2.68
C GLN A 108 10.09 22.60 1.50
N VAL A 109 9.47 21.59 0.90
CA VAL A 109 8.55 21.77 -0.25
C VAL A 109 7.11 22.00 0.18
N THR A 110 6.83 22.00 1.47
CA THR A 110 5.53 22.04 2.12
C THR A 110 4.67 20.79 1.85
N TYR A 111 3.72 20.49 2.73
CA TYR A 111 2.79 19.36 2.57
C TYR A 111 1.91 19.51 1.32
N ASP A 112 1.44 20.73 1.02
CA ASP A 112 0.74 21.04 -0.24
C ASP A 112 1.60 20.69 -1.46
N GLY A 113 2.85 21.14 -1.47
CA GLY A 113 3.77 20.86 -2.56
C GLY A 113 4.06 19.37 -2.75
N PHE A 114 4.24 18.63 -1.66
CA PHE A 114 4.43 17.19 -1.68
C PHE A 114 3.22 16.47 -2.29
N PHE A 115 2.01 16.74 -1.81
CA PHE A 115 0.82 16.08 -2.32
C PHE A 115 0.50 16.45 -3.77
N ARG A 116 0.72 17.72 -4.18
CA ARG A 116 0.61 18.08 -5.59
C ARG A 116 1.58 17.30 -6.47
N HIS A 117 2.80 17.08 -6.01
CA HIS A 117 3.76 16.25 -6.72
C HIS A 117 3.28 14.80 -6.83
N VAL A 118 2.85 14.20 -5.74
CA VAL A 118 2.37 12.81 -5.70
C VAL A 118 1.13 12.61 -6.59
N PHE A 119 0.13 13.51 -6.51
CA PHE A 119 -1.10 13.38 -7.28
C PHE A 119 -0.95 13.78 -8.74
N SER A 120 0.04 14.59 -9.09
CA SER A 120 0.26 15.04 -10.49
C SER A 120 0.81 13.96 -11.43
N ASN A 121 0.98 12.73 -10.99
CA ASN A 121 1.58 11.62 -11.74
C ASN A 121 3.03 11.89 -12.17
N LYS A 122 3.71 12.83 -11.50
CA LYS A 122 5.14 13.13 -11.72
C LYS A 122 6.06 12.36 -10.78
N PHE A 123 5.48 11.68 -9.80
CA PHE A 123 6.26 10.87 -8.87
C PHE A 123 6.98 9.76 -9.63
N THR A 124 8.28 9.66 -9.44
CA THR A 124 9.12 8.61 -10.01
C THR A 124 9.73 7.77 -8.88
N PRO A 125 9.95 6.46 -9.10
CA PRO A 125 10.53 5.62 -8.05
C PRO A 125 12.00 5.92 -7.78
N LEU A 126 12.70 6.61 -8.70
CA LEU A 126 14.10 6.98 -8.57
C LEU A 126 14.24 8.46 -8.22
N LEU A 127 14.96 8.75 -7.15
CA LEU A 127 15.21 10.08 -6.60
C LEU A 127 16.73 10.35 -6.57
N PRO A 128 17.41 10.43 -7.75
CA PRO A 128 18.86 10.56 -7.80
C PRO A 128 19.37 11.88 -7.21
N ASP A 129 18.62 12.96 -7.41
CA ASP A 129 18.90 14.24 -6.73
C ASP A 129 17.88 14.44 -5.60
N TRP A 130 18.21 13.88 -4.44
CA TRP A 130 17.36 13.94 -3.25
C TRP A 130 17.05 15.39 -2.81
N SER A 131 17.98 16.33 -3.09
CA SER A 131 17.79 17.74 -2.76
C SER A 131 16.67 18.41 -3.56
N LYS A 132 16.34 17.85 -4.73
CA LYS A 132 15.27 18.34 -5.63
C LYS A 132 14.03 17.47 -5.61
N ALA A 133 14.02 16.40 -4.82
CA ALA A 133 12.82 15.55 -4.71
C ALA A 133 11.60 16.39 -4.34
N PHE A 134 10.49 16.15 -5.02
CA PHE A 134 9.19 16.81 -4.81
C PHE A 134 9.12 18.30 -5.18
N GLU A 135 10.12 18.88 -5.85
CA GLU A 135 10.08 20.29 -6.29
C GLU A 135 9.10 20.54 -7.46
N GLU A 136 8.98 19.56 -8.35
CA GLU A 136 8.09 19.69 -9.49
C GLU A 136 6.63 19.58 -9.06
N LYS A 137 5.94 20.71 -9.07
CA LYS A 137 4.51 20.78 -8.81
C LYS A 137 3.75 20.73 -10.13
N GLY A 138 2.95 19.67 -10.33
CA GLY A 138 2.02 19.59 -11.44
C GLY A 138 0.63 20.14 -11.07
N PRO A 139 -0.27 20.29 -12.06
CA PRO A 139 -1.68 20.49 -11.78
C PRO A 139 -2.23 19.25 -11.06
N LEU A 140 -3.25 19.46 -10.23
CA LEU A 140 -4.02 18.33 -9.70
C LEU A 140 -4.74 17.61 -10.85
N PRO A 141 -4.86 16.28 -10.78
CA PRO A 141 -5.71 15.56 -11.73
C PRO A 141 -7.18 15.95 -11.53
N GLU A 142 -8.00 15.79 -12.56
CA GLU A 142 -9.44 16.13 -12.51
C GLU A 142 -10.18 15.38 -11.38
N SER A 143 -9.67 14.24 -10.97
CA SER A 143 -10.21 13.40 -9.89
C SER A 143 -9.92 13.92 -8.47
N THR A 144 -9.15 14.98 -8.30
CA THR A 144 -8.73 15.52 -7.00
C THR A 144 -8.93 17.03 -6.96
N SER A 145 -9.80 17.49 -6.08
CA SER A 145 -10.09 18.93 -5.90
C SER A 145 -9.06 19.60 -4.96
N GLU A 146 -9.04 20.93 -4.95
CA GLU A 146 -8.27 21.72 -3.97
C GLU A 146 -8.77 21.47 -2.52
N GLU A 147 -10.05 21.16 -2.34
CA GLU A 147 -10.62 20.81 -1.03
C GLU A 147 -10.10 19.45 -0.57
N ASP A 148 -10.04 18.44 -1.45
CA ASP A 148 -9.43 17.14 -1.15
C ASP A 148 -7.97 17.31 -0.77
N LEU A 149 -7.20 18.10 -1.54
CA LEU A 149 -5.81 18.39 -1.21
C LEU A 149 -5.66 19.02 0.17
N ALA A 150 -6.47 20.03 0.49
CA ALA A 150 -6.46 20.69 1.79
C ALA A 150 -6.78 19.71 2.92
N HIS A 151 -7.70 18.75 2.69
CA HIS A 151 -8.00 17.69 3.64
C HIS A 151 -6.79 16.78 3.87
N TYR A 152 -6.12 16.29 2.82
CA TYR A 152 -4.90 15.50 2.97
C TYR A 152 -3.82 16.24 3.77
N VAL A 153 -3.58 17.52 3.45
CA VAL A 153 -2.62 18.36 4.17
C VAL A 153 -2.98 18.43 5.66
N SER A 154 -4.24 18.71 5.98
CA SER A 154 -4.69 18.82 7.39
C SER A 154 -4.54 17.51 8.16
N GLU A 155 -4.84 16.37 7.54
CA GLU A 155 -4.73 15.06 8.17
C GLU A 155 -3.25 14.70 8.48
N PHE A 156 -2.34 14.97 7.54
CA PHE A 156 -0.93 14.71 7.76
C PHE A 156 -0.26 15.69 8.73
N GLN A 157 -0.80 16.90 8.89
CA GLN A 157 -0.32 17.86 9.90
C GLN A 157 -0.54 17.38 11.35
N LYS A 158 -1.47 16.46 11.59
CA LYS A 158 -1.74 15.92 12.94
C LYS A 158 -0.54 15.18 13.52
N HIS A 159 0.17 14.41 12.71
CA HIS A 159 1.25 13.53 13.15
C HIS A 159 2.56 13.70 12.38
N GLY A 160 2.57 14.53 11.33
CA GLY A 160 3.70 14.63 10.40
C GLY A 160 3.86 13.38 9.53
N PHE A 161 4.97 13.29 8.83
CA PHE A 161 5.26 12.16 7.92
C PHE A 161 5.98 10.99 8.59
N THR A 162 6.58 11.17 9.77
CA THR A 162 7.34 10.10 10.44
C THR A 162 6.54 8.82 10.62
N PRO A 163 5.27 8.83 11.08
CA PRO A 163 4.48 7.60 11.19
C PRO A 163 4.26 6.91 9.84
N ALA A 164 3.96 7.65 8.78
CA ALA A 164 3.80 7.10 7.43
C ALA A 164 5.10 6.49 6.91
N LEU A 165 6.24 7.15 7.13
CA LEU A 165 7.57 6.65 6.74
C LEU A 165 8.00 5.44 7.57
N ASN A 166 7.51 5.28 8.80
CA ASN A 166 7.80 4.11 9.61
C ASN A 166 7.25 2.80 9.02
N TYR A 167 6.20 2.85 8.18
CA TYR A 167 5.76 1.68 7.41
C TYR A 167 6.88 1.17 6.49
N TYR A 168 7.59 2.07 5.82
CA TYR A 168 8.74 1.73 4.97
C TYR A 168 9.94 1.27 5.80
N ARG A 169 10.22 1.93 6.93
CA ARG A 169 11.35 1.61 7.82
C ARG A 169 11.19 0.28 8.56
N ALA A 170 9.95 -0.17 8.75
CA ALA A 170 9.64 -1.44 9.39
C ALA A 170 9.70 -2.66 8.43
N PHE A 171 10.08 -2.49 7.16
CA PHE A 171 10.13 -3.57 6.17
C PHE A 171 11.08 -4.70 6.60
N ASP A 172 12.30 -4.37 7.01
CA ASP A 172 13.32 -5.36 7.38
C ASP A 172 12.86 -6.18 8.58
N LEU A 173 12.36 -5.51 9.62
CA LEU A 173 11.82 -6.19 10.80
C LEU A 173 10.57 -7.00 10.46
N SER A 174 9.68 -6.50 9.60
CA SER A 174 8.52 -7.25 9.13
C SER A 174 8.94 -8.50 8.36
N TRP A 175 9.98 -8.40 7.52
CA TRP A 175 10.53 -9.53 6.80
C TRP A 175 11.10 -10.60 7.75
N GLU A 176 11.83 -10.21 8.79
CA GLU A 176 12.34 -11.13 9.82
C GLU A 176 11.19 -11.87 10.53
N LEU A 177 10.22 -11.11 11.04
CA LEU A 177 9.13 -11.63 11.86
C LEU A 177 8.15 -12.52 11.07
N THR A 178 8.12 -12.43 9.75
CA THR A 178 7.18 -13.20 8.92
C THR A 178 7.78 -14.47 8.30
N ALA A 179 8.95 -14.88 8.74
CA ALA A 179 9.65 -16.06 8.22
C ALA A 179 8.82 -17.36 8.27
N ALA A 180 7.98 -17.52 9.30
CA ALA A 180 7.12 -18.69 9.47
C ALA A 180 6.05 -18.85 8.38
N TRP A 181 5.69 -17.77 7.68
CA TRP A 181 4.68 -17.78 6.59
C TRP A 181 5.29 -17.82 5.19
N MET A 182 6.59 -18.08 5.07
CA MET A 182 7.22 -18.21 3.75
C MET A 182 6.57 -19.34 2.95
N ASN A 183 6.21 -19.04 1.69
CA ASN A 183 5.56 -19.97 0.76
C ASN A 183 4.17 -20.48 1.20
N CYS A 184 3.53 -19.85 2.19
CA CYS A 184 2.16 -20.22 2.54
C CYS A 184 1.22 -19.96 1.37
N LYS A 185 0.14 -20.76 1.31
CA LYS A 185 -0.99 -20.55 0.38
C LYS A 185 -2.17 -20.02 1.15
N VAL A 186 -2.81 -19.01 0.58
CA VAL A 186 -3.97 -18.35 1.19
C VAL A 186 -5.24 -18.76 0.45
N LEU A 187 -6.16 -19.39 1.17
CA LEU A 187 -7.45 -19.86 0.65
C LEU A 187 -8.56 -18.84 0.93
N VAL A 188 -8.29 -17.56 0.66
CA VAL A 188 -9.29 -16.48 0.74
C VAL A 188 -9.66 -16.09 -0.69
N PRO A 189 -10.96 -16.04 -1.05
CA PRO A 189 -11.39 -15.53 -2.34
C PRO A 189 -10.89 -14.13 -2.56
N THR A 190 -10.22 -13.88 -3.69
CA THR A 190 -9.49 -12.63 -3.92
C THR A 190 -9.73 -12.11 -5.33
N ILE A 191 -9.83 -10.80 -5.48
CA ILE A 191 -9.66 -10.06 -6.72
C ILE A 191 -8.52 -9.05 -6.57
N PHE A 192 -7.85 -8.73 -7.67
CA PHE A 192 -6.79 -7.73 -7.72
C PHE A 192 -7.00 -6.79 -8.90
N MET A 193 -6.80 -5.49 -8.68
CA MET A 193 -6.91 -4.47 -9.71
C MET A 193 -5.71 -3.51 -9.63
N ILE A 194 -5.20 -3.09 -10.79
CA ILE A 194 -4.10 -2.13 -10.89
C ILE A 194 -4.27 -1.29 -12.17
N GLY A 195 -3.90 -0.01 -12.11
CA GLY A 195 -3.85 0.84 -13.28
C GLY A 195 -2.66 0.51 -14.18
N ASP A 196 -2.81 0.60 -15.50
CA ASP A 196 -1.70 0.41 -16.44
C ASP A 196 -0.70 1.57 -16.44
N GLN A 197 -1.06 2.73 -15.87
CA GLN A 197 -0.18 3.88 -15.66
C GLN A 197 0.41 3.94 -14.25
N ASP A 198 0.04 3.01 -13.37
CA ASP A 198 0.58 2.96 -12.00
C ASP A 198 2.07 2.64 -12.02
N LEU A 199 2.87 3.43 -11.28
CA LEU A 199 4.30 3.18 -11.15
C LEU A 199 4.62 1.76 -10.64
N VAL A 200 3.75 1.20 -9.79
CA VAL A 200 3.92 -0.16 -9.23
C VAL A 200 3.78 -1.22 -10.32
N TYR A 201 2.93 -1.00 -11.32
CA TYR A 201 2.79 -1.87 -12.49
C TYR A 201 4.07 -1.93 -13.35
N HIS A 202 4.88 -0.87 -13.27
CA HIS A 202 6.15 -0.72 -14.00
C HIS A 202 7.40 -1.06 -13.18
N PHE A 203 7.24 -1.54 -11.95
CA PHE A 203 8.39 -2.04 -11.19
C PHE A 203 9.05 -3.24 -11.89
N PRO A 204 10.36 -3.47 -11.69
CA PRO A 204 11.05 -4.62 -12.25
C PRO A 204 10.30 -5.93 -11.92
N ASN A 205 9.98 -6.71 -12.94
CA ASN A 205 9.23 -7.98 -12.89
C ASN A 205 7.76 -7.89 -12.43
N ALA A 206 7.20 -6.70 -12.17
CA ALA A 206 5.84 -6.54 -11.65
C ALA A 206 4.78 -7.33 -12.43
N GLN A 207 4.78 -7.25 -13.76
CA GLN A 207 3.80 -7.95 -14.60
C GLN A 207 3.91 -9.48 -14.49
N GLN A 208 5.12 -10.00 -14.34
CA GLN A 208 5.35 -11.43 -14.13
C GLN A 208 4.87 -11.87 -12.73
N ASP A 209 5.18 -11.08 -11.71
CA ASP A 209 4.78 -11.36 -10.35
C ASP A 209 3.26 -11.29 -10.17
N ILE A 210 2.59 -10.34 -10.83
CA ILE A 210 1.12 -10.26 -10.88
C ILE A 210 0.51 -11.54 -11.48
N GLN A 211 1.05 -12.03 -12.60
CA GLN A 211 0.57 -13.27 -13.22
C GLN A 211 0.79 -14.50 -12.33
N ARG A 212 1.82 -14.49 -11.49
CA ARG A 212 2.16 -15.58 -10.58
C ARG A 212 1.45 -15.53 -9.23
N MET A 213 0.66 -14.49 -8.95
CA MET A 213 -0.05 -14.36 -7.67
C MET A 213 -0.92 -15.59 -7.34
N ALA A 214 -1.50 -16.25 -8.34
CA ALA A 214 -2.31 -17.46 -8.16
C ALA A 214 -1.51 -18.64 -7.54
N GLU A 215 -0.18 -18.62 -7.61
CA GLU A 215 0.66 -19.65 -6.96
C GLU A 215 0.53 -19.59 -5.42
N HIS A 216 0.28 -18.40 -4.87
CA HIS A 216 0.11 -18.14 -3.44
C HIS A 216 -1.37 -17.98 -3.05
N PHE A 217 -2.20 -17.51 -3.98
CA PHE A 217 -3.63 -17.27 -3.82
C PHE A 217 -4.44 -18.16 -4.79
N PRO A 218 -4.61 -19.48 -4.51
CA PRO A 218 -5.31 -20.39 -5.41
C PRO A 218 -6.78 -20.01 -5.68
N LEU A 219 -7.38 -19.18 -4.83
CA LEU A 219 -8.72 -18.64 -5.00
C LEU A 219 -8.75 -17.21 -5.57
N LEU A 220 -7.66 -16.77 -6.17
CA LEU A 220 -7.64 -15.53 -6.97
C LEU A 220 -8.57 -15.71 -8.17
N LYS A 221 -9.60 -14.87 -8.27
CA LYS A 221 -10.67 -14.99 -9.25
C LYS A 221 -10.49 -14.06 -10.43
N GLU A 222 -9.89 -12.92 -10.20
CA GLU A 222 -9.77 -11.88 -11.20
C GLU A 222 -8.51 -11.05 -10.96
N ILE A 223 -7.83 -10.73 -12.07
CA ILE A 223 -6.80 -9.70 -12.15
C ILE A 223 -7.28 -8.73 -13.22
N THR A 224 -7.54 -7.49 -12.84
CA THR A 224 -8.00 -6.44 -13.74
C THR A 224 -6.95 -5.37 -13.90
N ILE A 225 -6.49 -5.17 -15.13
CA ILE A 225 -5.64 -4.03 -15.49
C ILE A 225 -6.57 -2.92 -15.99
N VAL A 226 -6.63 -1.80 -15.27
CA VAL A 226 -7.54 -0.69 -15.59
C VAL A 226 -6.82 0.28 -16.51
N GLU A 227 -7.28 0.35 -17.76
CA GLU A 227 -6.67 1.18 -18.81
C GLU A 227 -6.76 2.67 -18.46
N GLY A 228 -5.65 3.38 -18.62
CA GLY A 228 -5.51 4.80 -18.38
C GLY A 228 -5.68 5.21 -16.91
N ALA A 229 -5.69 4.27 -15.97
CA ALA A 229 -5.69 4.56 -14.54
C ALA A 229 -4.27 4.54 -13.99
N ASN A 230 -4.02 5.41 -13.03
CA ASN A 230 -2.76 5.49 -12.31
C ASN A 230 -2.90 4.85 -10.91
N HIS A 231 -2.05 5.25 -9.97
CA HIS A 231 -1.93 4.68 -8.63
C HIS A 231 -3.22 4.80 -7.80
N PHE A 232 -3.92 5.92 -7.89
CA PHE A 232 -5.15 6.19 -7.13
C PHE A 232 -6.41 5.76 -7.89
N LEU A 233 -6.39 4.55 -8.46
CA LEU A 233 -7.44 4.07 -9.38
C LEU A 233 -8.87 4.12 -8.80
N GLN A 234 -9.03 4.00 -7.48
CA GLN A 234 -10.34 4.12 -6.80
C GLN A 234 -10.89 5.56 -6.82
N VAL A 235 -10.02 6.55 -6.99
CA VAL A 235 -10.38 7.97 -7.15
C VAL A 235 -10.53 8.33 -8.62
N GLU A 236 -9.69 7.78 -9.48
CA GLU A 236 -9.64 8.08 -10.91
C GLU A 236 -10.72 7.34 -11.72
N ARG A 237 -11.09 6.13 -11.29
CA ARG A 237 -12.06 5.24 -11.97
C ARG A 237 -13.03 4.60 -10.96
N PRO A 238 -13.72 5.41 -10.13
CA PRO A 238 -14.54 4.91 -9.03
C PRO A 238 -15.64 3.95 -9.50
N ASP A 239 -16.27 4.21 -10.65
CA ASP A 239 -17.33 3.37 -11.18
C ASP A 239 -16.84 1.96 -11.53
N ILE A 240 -15.68 1.86 -12.19
CA ILE A 240 -15.06 0.57 -12.55
C ILE A 240 -14.68 -0.19 -11.30
N VAL A 241 -13.99 0.46 -10.36
CA VAL A 241 -13.51 -0.15 -9.11
C VAL A 241 -14.69 -0.64 -8.27
N ASN A 242 -15.70 0.20 -8.06
CA ASN A 242 -16.88 -0.16 -7.26
C ASN A 242 -17.68 -1.29 -7.89
N ASP A 243 -17.87 -1.30 -9.23
CA ASP A 243 -18.61 -2.38 -9.91
C ASP A 243 -17.91 -3.74 -9.71
N HIS A 244 -16.59 -3.80 -9.93
CA HIS A 244 -15.82 -5.02 -9.74
C HIS A 244 -15.85 -5.53 -8.30
N ILE A 245 -15.65 -4.65 -7.31
CA ILE A 245 -15.68 -5.02 -5.90
C ILE A 245 -17.06 -5.54 -5.50
N LEU A 246 -18.12 -4.77 -5.77
CA LEU A 246 -19.48 -5.11 -5.36
C LEU A 246 -19.97 -6.39 -6.03
N LYS A 247 -19.71 -6.56 -7.32
CA LYS A 247 -20.07 -7.78 -8.07
C LYS A 247 -19.35 -9.00 -7.51
N SER A 248 -18.05 -8.90 -7.25
CA SER A 248 -17.25 -10.00 -6.72
C SER A 248 -17.68 -10.37 -5.32
N PHE A 249 -17.89 -9.41 -4.43
CA PHE A 249 -18.33 -9.67 -3.05
C PHE A 249 -19.74 -10.29 -2.98
N LYS A 250 -20.66 -9.82 -3.82
CA LYS A 250 -22.00 -10.47 -3.93
C LYS A 250 -21.89 -11.93 -4.38
N ASN A 251 -21.00 -12.21 -5.37
CA ASN A 251 -20.78 -13.57 -5.84
C ASN A 251 -20.12 -14.47 -4.79
N PHE A 252 -19.30 -13.92 -3.91
CA PHE A 252 -18.70 -14.69 -2.81
C PHE A 252 -19.73 -14.98 -1.71
N LEU A 253 -20.54 -14.00 -1.34
CA LEU A 253 -21.64 -14.20 -0.39
C LEU A 253 -22.62 -15.29 -0.84
N ALA A 254 -22.98 -15.34 -2.10
CA ALA A 254 -23.91 -16.32 -2.64
C ALA A 254 -23.38 -17.77 -2.59
N LYS A 255 -22.12 -17.99 -2.22
CA LYS A 255 -21.47 -19.30 -2.13
C LYS A 255 -21.17 -19.74 -0.69
N LEU A 256 -21.44 -18.88 0.29
CA LEU A 256 -21.38 -19.18 1.72
C LEU A 256 -22.68 -19.81 2.20
#